data_c31a48017c0c85c8087e4959a5e27842
#
_entry.id   c31a48017c0c85c8087e4959a5e27842
#
_cell.length_a   1.000
_cell.length_b   1.000
_cell.length_c   1.000
_cell.angle_alpha   90.00
_cell.angle_beta   90.00
_cell.angle_gamma   90.00
#
_symmetry.space_group_name_H-M   'P 1'
#
loop_
_entity.id
_entity.type
_entity.pdbx_description
1 polymer ?
#
loop_
_entity_poly.entity_id
_entity_poly.type
_entity_poly.pdbx_seq_one_letter_code
_entity_poly.pdbx_strand_id
1 'polypeptide(L)'
;IIEAMTPVDFFRRADMDVATVSWNNRHQVVSSHGIPVIADKILPELSDEQVINTDLVVIPGGLPGATNLADTDRVIEVLQQVHDQGGMVAAICAGPLVLEKAGLLKDRRYTCYPGCEEKIKEGHYINRLVIHSDQIVTAKGPGASMHFALTLIQALNGKNAANDISKETFASESLKFEKK
;
A
#
# COMPACT_ATOMS: atom_id res chain seq x y z
N ILE A 1 0.14 -11.54 1.87
CA ILE A 1 -0.49 -11.39 3.19
C ILE A 1 0.25 -10.41 4.09
N ILE A 2 1.59 -10.48 4.15
CA ILE A 2 2.42 -9.56 4.95
C ILE A 2 2.23 -8.11 4.48
N GLU A 3 2.24 -7.89 3.17
CA GLU A 3 2.14 -6.58 2.54
C GLU A 3 0.78 -5.90 2.75
N ALA A 4 -0.28 -6.67 2.94
CA ALA A 4 -1.61 -6.16 3.22
C ALA A 4 -1.87 -6.04 4.73
N MET A 5 -1.62 -7.09 5.51
CA MET A 5 -2.01 -7.14 6.91
C MET A 5 -1.09 -6.35 7.85
N THR A 6 0.20 -6.20 7.52
CA THR A 6 1.09 -5.35 8.32
C THR A 6 0.63 -3.88 8.33
N PRO A 7 0.35 -3.22 7.19
CA PRO A 7 -0.24 -1.88 7.22
C PRO A 7 -1.57 -1.82 7.99
N VAL A 8 -2.46 -2.79 7.79
CA VAL A 8 -3.76 -2.82 8.49
C VAL A 8 -3.59 -2.87 10.01
N ASP A 9 -2.74 -3.78 10.52
CA ASP A 9 -2.47 -3.89 11.97
C ASP A 9 -1.82 -2.62 12.52
N PHE A 10 -0.80 -2.10 11.85
CA PHE A 10 -0.08 -0.89 12.28
C PHE A 10 -0.97 0.35 12.30
N PHE A 11 -1.83 0.51 11.30
CA PHE A 11 -2.77 1.64 11.25
C PHE A 11 -3.82 1.54 12.35
N ARG A 12 -4.38 0.36 12.59
CA ARG A 12 -5.34 0.14 13.68
C ARG A 12 -4.73 0.38 15.06
N ARG A 13 -3.43 0.03 15.27
CA ARG A 13 -2.68 0.39 16.48
C ARG A 13 -2.47 1.90 16.63
N ALA A 14 -2.39 2.61 15.53
CA ALA A 14 -2.29 4.07 15.50
C ALA A 14 -3.65 4.79 15.56
N ASP A 15 -4.71 4.07 15.96
CA ASP A 15 -6.11 4.56 16.05
C ASP A 15 -6.63 5.17 14.73
N MET A 16 -6.11 4.70 13.58
CA MET A 16 -6.60 5.10 12.27
C MET A 16 -7.80 4.25 11.87
N ASP A 17 -8.81 4.87 11.26
CA ASP A 17 -9.95 4.16 10.67
C ASP A 17 -9.53 3.45 9.38
N VAL A 18 -9.53 2.12 9.37
CA VAL A 18 -9.03 1.29 8.27
C VAL A 18 -10.04 0.23 7.88
N ALA A 19 -10.42 0.22 6.62
CA ALA A 19 -11.20 -0.84 6.02
C ALA A 19 -10.38 -1.59 4.95
N THR A 20 -10.39 -2.90 5.02
CA THR A 20 -9.91 -3.76 3.93
C THR A 20 -11.02 -3.93 2.90
N VAL A 21 -10.68 -3.78 1.61
CA VAL A 21 -11.64 -3.83 0.51
C VAL A 21 -11.22 -4.91 -0.47
N SER A 22 -12.10 -5.88 -0.69
CA SER A 22 -11.91 -6.87 -1.76
C SER A 22 -12.23 -6.25 -3.12
N TRP A 23 -11.38 -6.51 -4.09
CA TRP A 23 -11.52 -6.02 -5.46
C TRP A 23 -12.69 -6.65 -6.24
N ASN A 24 -13.19 -7.78 -5.77
CA ASN A 24 -14.26 -8.55 -6.40
C ASN A 24 -15.55 -8.54 -5.55
N ASN A 25 -16.57 -9.27 -5.97
CA ASN A 25 -17.88 -9.34 -5.31
C ASN A 25 -17.92 -10.32 -4.11
N ARG A 26 -16.79 -10.62 -3.49
CA ARG A 26 -16.71 -11.54 -2.35
C ARG A 26 -15.81 -10.96 -1.26
N HIS A 27 -16.25 -11.03 -0.01
CA HIS A 27 -15.42 -10.61 1.11
C HIS A 27 -14.17 -11.50 1.27
N GLN A 28 -14.26 -12.78 0.94
CA GLN A 28 -13.12 -13.68 1.04
C GLN A 28 -12.15 -13.47 -0.12
N VAL A 29 -10.90 -13.17 0.23
CA VAL A 29 -9.77 -13.09 -0.67
C VAL A 29 -8.73 -14.13 -0.26
N VAL A 30 -8.21 -14.90 -1.21
CA VAL A 30 -7.14 -15.86 -0.95
C VAL A 30 -5.82 -15.26 -1.40
N SER A 31 -4.85 -15.20 -0.49
CA SER A 31 -3.51 -14.69 -0.80
C SER A 31 -2.76 -15.59 -1.77
N SER A 32 -1.68 -15.09 -2.37
CA SER A 32 -0.82 -15.86 -3.28
C SER A 32 -0.21 -17.15 -2.66
N HIS A 33 -0.25 -17.27 -1.34
CA HIS A 33 0.23 -18.45 -0.60
C HIS A 33 -0.91 -19.26 0.05
N GLY A 34 -2.14 -19.13 -0.46
CA GLY A 34 -3.28 -19.94 -0.05
C GLY A 34 -3.93 -19.55 1.28
N ILE A 35 -3.56 -18.43 1.88
CA ILE A 35 -4.14 -17.97 3.15
C ILE A 35 -5.42 -17.17 2.87
N PRO A 36 -6.61 -17.60 3.35
CA PRO A 36 -7.84 -16.84 3.18
C PRO A 36 -7.91 -15.68 4.18
N VAL A 37 -8.38 -14.55 3.70
CA VAL A 37 -8.66 -13.34 4.49
C VAL A 37 -10.08 -12.89 4.17
N ILE A 38 -10.80 -12.41 5.17
CA ILE A 38 -12.12 -11.79 5.01
C ILE A 38 -11.93 -10.28 5.02
N ALA A 39 -12.23 -9.64 3.90
CA ALA A 39 -12.23 -8.18 3.79
C ALA A 39 -13.46 -7.57 4.48
N ASP A 40 -13.29 -6.39 5.04
CA ASP A 40 -14.36 -5.64 5.72
C ASP A 40 -15.48 -5.25 4.72
N LYS A 41 -15.08 -4.90 3.48
CA LYS A 41 -15.98 -4.48 2.39
C LYS A 41 -15.62 -5.14 1.07
N ILE A 42 -16.53 -5.03 0.10
CA ILE A 42 -16.26 -5.33 -1.30
C ILE A 42 -16.27 -4.02 -2.12
N LEU A 43 -15.53 -3.97 -3.22
CA LEU A 43 -15.37 -2.77 -4.03
C LEU A 43 -16.72 -2.14 -4.49
N PRO A 44 -17.74 -2.92 -4.90
CA PRO A 44 -19.04 -2.37 -5.25
C PRO A 44 -19.82 -1.71 -4.11
N GLU A 45 -19.44 -1.95 -2.85
CA GLU A 45 -20.07 -1.32 -1.67
C GLU A 45 -19.48 0.04 -1.33
N LEU A 46 -18.37 0.44 -1.97
CA LEU A 46 -17.78 1.75 -1.75
C LEU A 46 -18.60 2.83 -2.44
N SER A 47 -19.20 3.72 -1.63
CA SER A 47 -19.83 4.92 -2.16
C SER A 47 -18.79 5.96 -2.59
N ASP A 48 -19.19 6.85 -3.49
CA ASP A 48 -18.33 7.95 -3.91
C ASP A 48 -17.99 8.88 -2.73
N GLU A 49 -18.89 9.06 -1.78
CA GLU A 49 -18.66 9.81 -0.53
C GLU A 49 -17.53 9.18 0.30
N GLN A 50 -17.49 7.85 0.41
CA GLN A 50 -16.41 7.15 1.12
C GLN A 50 -15.08 7.33 0.40
N VAL A 51 -15.07 7.28 -0.93
CA VAL A 51 -13.86 7.51 -1.73
C VAL A 51 -13.36 8.95 -1.57
N ILE A 52 -14.27 9.92 -1.61
CA ILE A 52 -13.97 11.35 -1.44
C ILE A 52 -13.34 11.65 -0.07
N ASN A 53 -13.79 10.97 0.98
CA ASN A 53 -13.30 11.17 2.34
C ASN A 53 -12.12 10.22 2.71
N THR A 54 -11.50 9.58 1.73
CA THR A 54 -10.37 8.67 1.96
C THR A 54 -9.04 9.43 1.90
N ASP A 55 -8.29 9.42 3.01
CA ASP A 55 -6.97 10.06 3.10
C ASP A 55 -5.87 9.22 2.48
N LEU A 56 -6.03 7.89 2.43
CA LEU A 56 -5.01 6.96 1.96
C LEU A 56 -5.61 5.70 1.33
N VAL A 57 -5.12 5.33 0.15
CA VAL A 57 -5.33 3.98 -0.42
C VAL A 57 -4.02 3.24 -0.47
N VAL A 58 -4.01 1.98 -0.01
CA VAL A 58 -2.83 1.10 -0.04
C VAL A 58 -3.10 -0.08 -0.97
N ILE A 59 -2.21 -0.27 -1.93
CA ILE A 59 -2.22 -1.39 -2.88
C ILE A 59 -1.14 -2.39 -2.48
N PRO A 60 -1.49 -3.58 -1.97
CA PRO A 60 -0.55 -4.66 -1.74
C PRO A 60 -0.08 -5.26 -3.06
N GLY A 61 1.03 -5.97 -3.00
CA GLY A 61 1.55 -6.69 -4.15
C GLY A 61 1.06 -8.14 -4.23
N GLY A 62 1.89 -8.94 -4.88
CA GLY A 62 1.62 -10.34 -5.19
C GLY A 62 0.90 -10.52 -6.52
N LEU A 63 1.32 -11.55 -7.25
CA LEU A 63 0.68 -11.93 -8.51
C LEU A 63 -0.19 -13.19 -8.29
N PRO A 64 -1.35 -13.30 -8.92
CA PRO A 64 -1.94 -12.39 -9.91
C PRO A 64 -2.70 -11.19 -9.32
N GLY A 65 -2.69 -10.99 -7.98
CA GLY A 65 -3.49 -9.94 -7.31
C GLY A 65 -3.27 -8.54 -7.88
N ALA A 66 -2.01 -8.12 -8.04
CA ALA A 66 -1.69 -6.81 -8.60
C ALA A 66 -2.18 -6.65 -10.05
N THR A 67 -2.10 -7.71 -10.87
CA THR A 67 -2.66 -7.70 -12.23
C THR A 67 -4.18 -7.54 -12.20
N ASN A 68 -4.86 -8.31 -11.35
CA ASN A 68 -6.31 -8.21 -11.21
C ASN A 68 -6.76 -6.80 -10.79
N LEU A 69 -6.03 -6.17 -9.88
CA LEU A 69 -6.31 -4.79 -9.46
C LEU A 69 -6.07 -3.80 -10.61
N ALA A 70 -4.99 -3.97 -11.39
CA ALA A 70 -4.69 -3.12 -12.54
C ALA A 70 -5.72 -3.24 -13.67
N ASP A 71 -6.35 -4.41 -13.80
CA ASP A 71 -7.38 -4.70 -14.81
C ASP A 71 -8.81 -4.33 -14.34
N THR A 72 -8.95 -3.79 -13.13
CA THR A 72 -10.24 -3.39 -12.55
C THR A 72 -10.42 -1.87 -12.65
N ASP A 73 -11.20 -1.39 -13.60
CA ASP A 73 -11.39 0.05 -13.87
C ASP A 73 -11.77 0.84 -12.61
N ARG A 74 -12.69 0.32 -11.78
CA ARG A 74 -13.10 0.99 -10.55
C ARG A 74 -11.95 1.16 -9.54
N VAL A 75 -10.98 0.26 -9.50
CA VAL A 75 -9.76 0.43 -8.68
C VAL A 75 -8.96 1.61 -9.19
N ILE A 76 -8.76 1.70 -10.51
CA ILE A 76 -8.03 2.81 -11.13
C ILE A 76 -8.71 4.15 -10.86
N GLU A 77 -10.05 4.21 -11.03
CA GLU A 77 -10.85 5.41 -10.71
C GLU A 77 -10.70 5.84 -9.25
N VAL A 78 -10.79 4.90 -8.30
CA VAL A 78 -10.62 5.18 -6.85
C VAL A 78 -9.23 5.78 -6.57
N LEU A 79 -8.17 5.20 -7.14
CA LEU A 79 -6.81 5.71 -6.96
C LEU A 79 -6.66 7.13 -7.49
N GLN A 80 -7.19 7.40 -8.68
CA GLN A 80 -7.16 8.73 -9.30
C GLN A 80 -7.97 9.74 -8.49
N GLN A 81 -9.19 9.39 -8.08
CA GLN A 81 -10.04 10.27 -7.28
C GLN A 81 -9.39 10.65 -5.94
N VAL A 82 -8.85 9.67 -5.20
CA VAL A 82 -8.17 9.93 -3.93
C VAL A 82 -6.95 10.82 -4.14
N HIS A 83 -6.13 10.54 -5.15
CA HIS A 83 -4.98 11.36 -5.47
C HIS A 83 -5.36 12.81 -5.86
N ASP A 84 -6.35 12.99 -6.73
CA ASP A 84 -6.77 14.30 -7.24
C ASP A 84 -7.37 15.20 -6.16
N GLN A 85 -7.88 14.61 -5.08
CA GLN A 85 -8.42 15.32 -3.92
C GLN A 85 -7.36 15.67 -2.86
N GLY A 86 -6.12 15.31 -3.08
CA GLY A 86 -5.03 15.56 -2.15
C GLY A 86 -4.72 14.39 -1.21
N GLY A 87 -5.45 13.27 -1.31
CA GLY A 87 -5.18 12.05 -0.56
C GLY A 87 -3.91 11.35 -1.04
N MET A 88 -3.40 10.44 -0.22
CA MET A 88 -2.21 9.66 -0.53
C MET A 88 -2.56 8.34 -1.20
N VAL A 89 -1.68 7.90 -2.09
CA VAL A 89 -1.75 6.57 -2.69
C VAL A 89 -0.44 5.83 -2.44
N ALA A 90 -0.55 4.62 -1.93
CA ALA A 90 0.63 3.83 -1.59
C ALA A 90 0.59 2.43 -2.20
N ALA A 91 1.75 1.90 -2.56
CA ALA A 91 1.85 0.57 -3.16
C ALA A 91 3.15 -0.14 -2.78
N ILE A 92 3.09 -1.45 -2.64
CA ILE A 92 4.24 -2.27 -2.27
C ILE A 92 4.45 -3.43 -3.25
N CYS A 93 5.69 -3.85 -3.45
CA CYS A 93 6.06 -5.03 -4.23
C CYS A 93 5.66 -4.90 -5.72
N ALA A 94 4.70 -5.69 -6.18
CA ALA A 94 4.12 -5.58 -7.52
C ALA A 94 3.00 -4.51 -7.62
N GLY A 95 2.55 -3.97 -6.47
CA GLY A 95 1.51 -2.94 -6.41
C GLY A 95 1.78 -1.68 -7.25
N PRO A 96 3.03 -1.18 -7.38
CA PRO A 96 3.33 -0.04 -8.25
C PRO A 96 2.94 -0.22 -9.72
N LEU A 97 2.74 -1.45 -10.21
CA LEU A 97 2.18 -1.69 -11.55
C LEU A 97 0.74 -1.16 -11.68
N VAL A 98 -0.02 -1.16 -10.56
CA VAL A 98 -1.39 -0.60 -10.53
C VAL A 98 -1.33 0.92 -10.59
N LEU A 99 -0.35 1.53 -9.88
CA LEU A 99 -0.12 2.97 -9.91
C LEU A 99 0.32 3.45 -11.30
N GLU A 100 1.14 2.67 -12.00
CA GLU A 100 1.50 2.92 -13.41
C GLU A 100 0.25 2.94 -14.29
N LYS A 101 -0.63 1.93 -14.14
CA LYS A 101 -1.88 1.85 -14.87
C LYS A 101 -2.81 3.05 -14.60
N ALA A 102 -2.79 3.58 -13.37
CA ALA A 102 -3.53 4.77 -12.98
C ALA A 102 -2.87 6.09 -13.43
N GLY A 103 -1.66 6.05 -14.03
CA GLY A 103 -0.91 7.24 -14.46
C GLY A 103 -0.28 8.04 -13.30
N LEU A 104 -0.20 7.45 -12.10
CA LEU A 104 0.22 8.15 -10.89
C LEU A 104 1.75 8.16 -10.66
N LEU A 105 2.53 7.45 -11.47
CA LEU A 105 3.99 7.40 -11.35
C LEU A 105 4.72 8.40 -12.25
N LYS A 106 4.01 9.11 -13.11
CA LYS A 106 4.61 10.07 -14.02
C LYS A 106 5.45 11.12 -13.28
N ASP A 107 6.71 11.27 -13.70
CA ASP A 107 7.70 12.22 -13.14
C ASP A 107 7.98 12.05 -11.63
N ARG A 108 7.60 10.90 -11.02
CA ARG A 108 7.79 10.62 -9.60
C ARG A 108 8.88 9.59 -9.36
N ARG A 109 9.55 9.71 -8.22
CA ARG A 109 10.47 8.66 -7.74
C ARG A 109 9.66 7.53 -7.12
N TYR A 110 9.99 6.30 -7.46
CA TYR A 110 9.33 5.11 -6.91
C TYR A 110 10.31 3.96 -6.70
N THR A 111 9.88 2.97 -5.94
CA THR A 111 10.50 1.64 -5.85
C THR A 111 9.43 0.56 -5.99
N CYS A 112 9.86 -0.64 -6.38
CA CYS A 112 8.97 -1.80 -6.53
C CYS A 112 9.77 -3.10 -6.32
N TYR A 113 9.10 -4.23 -6.44
CA TYR A 113 9.77 -5.52 -6.45
C TYR A 113 10.68 -5.64 -7.67
N PRO A 114 11.92 -6.17 -7.52
CA PRO A 114 12.87 -6.30 -8.62
C PRO A 114 12.28 -7.01 -9.84
N GLY A 115 12.44 -6.40 -11.01
CA GLY A 115 11.87 -6.85 -12.28
C GLY A 115 10.49 -6.24 -12.62
N CYS A 116 9.77 -5.65 -11.65
CA CYS A 116 8.54 -4.90 -11.95
C CYS A 116 8.83 -3.56 -12.63
N GLU A 117 9.97 -2.94 -12.34
CA GLU A 117 10.41 -1.68 -12.95
C GLU A 117 10.52 -1.75 -14.48
N GLU A 118 10.77 -2.92 -15.04
CA GLU A 118 10.85 -3.13 -16.50
C GLU A 118 9.49 -2.90 -17.19
N LYS A 119 8.39 -3.00 -16.44
CA LYS A 119 7.02 -2.82 -16.93
C LYS A 119 6.46 -1.44 -16.65
N ILE A 120 7.14 -0.63 -15.83
CA ILE A 120 6.78 0.73 -15.48
C ILE A 120 7.52 1.68 -16.43
N LYS A 121 6.79 2.41 -17.24
CA LYS A 121 7.35 3.26 -18.30
C LYS A 121 7.56 4.70 -17.85
N GLU A 122 6.76 5.15 -16.89
CA GLU A 122 6.80 6.52 -16.40
C GLU A 122 7.31 6.56 -14.96
N GLY A 123 8.07 7.61 -14.63
CA GLY A 123 8.67 7.75 -13.32
C GLY A 123 10.13 7.28 -13.23
N HIS A 124 10.72 7.51 -12.06
CA HIS A 124 12.14 7.30 -11.80
C HIS A 124 12.33 6.21 -10.76
N TYR A 125 12.70 5.01 -11.20
CA TYR A 125 13.00 3.90 -10.29
C TYR A 125 14.20 4.20 -9.41
N ILE A 126 14.02 4.01 -8.10
CA ILE A 126 15.08 4.15 -7.09
C ILE A 126 15.17 2.84 -6.29
N ASN A 127 16.33 2.21 -6.29
CA ASN A 127 16.56 0.98 -5.52
C ASN A 127 16.69 1.28 -4.01
N ARG A 128 15.55 1.50 -3.34
CA ARG A 128 15.42 1.72 -1.89
C ARG A 128 14.31 0.84 -1.32
N LEU A 129 14.30 0.62 -0.02
CA LEU A 129 13.24 -0.15 0.63
C LEU A 129 11.88 0.56 0.55
N VAL A 130 11.86 1.86 0.81
CA VAL A 130 10.67 2.71 0.75
C VAL A 130 11.06 4.04 0.09
N ILE A 131 10.20 4.55 -0.77
CA ILE A 131 10.28 5.88 -1.39
C ILE A 131 8.99 6.63 -1.06
N HIS A 132 9.11 7.85 -0.54
CA HIS A 132 8.04 8.82 -0.40
C HIS A 132 8.30 9.96 -1.40
N SER A 133 7.39 10.16 -2.32
CA SER A 133 7.44 11.19 -3.35
C SER A 133 6.08 11.90 -3.42
N ASP A 134 5.98 13.03 -2.74
CA ASP A 134 4.73 13.80 -2.56
C ASP A 134 3.60 12.92 -1.96
N GLN A 135 2.48 12.77 -2.67
CA GLN A 135 1.33 11.96 -2.25
C GLN A 135 1.53 10.44 -2.50
N ILE A 136 2.64 10.04 -3.12
CA ILE A 136 2.89 8.64 -3.48
C ILE A 136 3.94 8.03 -2.56
N VAL A 137 3.60 6.89 -1.94
CA VAL A 137 4.57 6.09 -1.19
C VAL A 137 4.66 4.70 -1.80
N THR A 138 5.87 4.28 -2.14
CA THR A 138 6.10 2.94 -2.67
C THR A 138 7.11 2.17 -1.84
N ALA A 139 6.98 0.84 -1.81
CA ALA A 139 7.90 -0.04 -1.09
C ALA A 139 8.27 -1.28 -1.90
N LYS A 140 9.45 -1.83 -1.58
CA LYS A 140 10.13 -2.83 -2.42
C LYS A 140 9.49 -4.21 -2.36
N GLY A 141 9.02 -4.65 -1.21
CA GLY A 141 8.48 -6.00 -1.05
C GLY A 141 8.23 -6.38 0.41
N PRO A 142 7.90 -7.65 0.71
CA PRO A 142 7.40 -8.09 2.02
C PRO A 142 8.28 -7.65 3.20
N GLY A 143 9.60 -7.72 3.06
CA GLY A 143 10.55 -7.31 4.09
C GLY A 143 10.54 -5.81 4.40
N ALA A 144 9.90 -4.98 3.56
CA ALA A 144 9.75 -3.55 3.78
C ALA A 144 8.42 -3.18 4.46
N SER A 145 7.51 -4.12 4.71
CA SER A 145 6.12 -3.83 5.11
C SER A 145 6.00 -3.01 6.40
N MET A 146 6.81 -3.28 7.42
CA MET A 146 6.80 -2.48 8.67
C MET A 146 7.29 -1.05 8.42
N HIS A 147 8.41 -0.90 7.68
CA HIS A 147 8.94 0.42 7.33
C HIS A 147 7.95 1.21 6.46
N PHE A 148 7.29 0.55 5.52
CA PHE A 148 6.25 1.11 4.69
C PHE A 148 5.06 1.62 5.53
N ALA A 149 4.52 0.79 6.42
CA ALA A 149 3.43 1.18 7.32
C ALA A 149 3.82 2.37 8.21
N LEU A 150 5.02 2.35 8.83
CA LEU A 150 5.50 3.46 9.66
C LEU A 150 5.72 4.75 8.85
N THR A 151 6.17 4.65 7.60
CA THR A 151 6.30 5.81 6.70
C THR A 151 4.93 6.44 6.44
N LEU A 152 3.90 5.63 6.22
CA LEU A 152 2.54 6.10 5.99
C LEU A 152 1.91 6.72 7.25
N ILE A 153 2.10 6.09 8.42
CA ILE A 153 1.68 6.68 9.71
C ILE A 153 2.38 8.03 9.93
N GLN A 154 3.69 8.10 9.67
CA GLN A 154 4.42 9.36 9.81
C GLN A 154 3.88 10.46 8.87
N ALA A 155 3.51 10.11 7.65
CA ALA A 155 2.99 11.05 6.68
C ALA A 155 1.61 11.61 7.06
N LEU A 156 0.74 10.77 7.65
CA LEU A 156 -0.64 11.15 8.01
C LEU A 156 -0.75 11.68 9.43
N ASN A 157 -0.16 11.00 10.41
CA ASN A 157 -0.34 11.27 11.84
C ASN A 157 0.91 11.88 12.51
N GLY A 158 1.98 12.08 11.72
CA GLY A 158 3.20 12.69 12.20
C GLY A 158 4.21 11.72 12.83
N LYS A 159 5.41 12.24 13.05
CA LYS A 159 6.57 11.46 13.51
C LYS A 159 6.38 10.80 14.88
N ASN A 160 5.66 11.44 15.78
CA ASN A 160 5.45 10.90 17.13
C ASN A 160 4.61 9.64 17.09
N ALA A 161 3.49 9.65 16.36
CA ALA A 161 2.63 8.47 16.19
C ALA A 161 3.42 7.29 15.58
N ALA A 162 4.20 7.53 14.52
CA ALA A 162 5.04 6.49 13.93
C ALA A 162 6.09 5.93 14.90
N ASN A 163 6.72 6.80 15.73
CA ASN A 163 7.69 6.37 16.72
C ASN A 163 7.06 5.53 17.84
N ASP A 164 5.85 5.86 18.27
CA ASP A 164 5.16 5.13 19.34
C ASP A 164 4.76 3.73 18.85
N ILE A 165 4.22 3.61 17.66
CA ILE A 165 3.94 2.31 17.02
C ILE A 165 5.23 1.51 16.78
N SER A 166 6.31 2.17 16.35
CA SER A 166 7.61 1.51 16.15
C SER A 166 8.17 0.92 17.45
N LYS A 167 8.01 1.61 18.59
CA LYS A 167 8.42 1.11 19.91
C LYS A 167 7.53 -0.03 20.38
N GLU A 168 6.21 0.14 20.30
CA GLU A 168 5.22 -0.86 20.71
C GLU A 168 5.41 -2.20 19.97
N THR A 169 5.68 -2.13 18.68
CA THR A 169 5.84 -3.31 17.83
C THR A 169 7.28 -3.83 17.72
N PHE A 170 8.25 -3.17 18.36
CA PHE A 170 9.68 -3.44 18.24
C PHE A 170 10.17 -3.42 16.76
N ALA A 171 9.46 -2.71 15.88
CA ALA A 171 9.76 -2.68 14.46
C ALA A 171 11.16 -2.13 14.15
N SER A 172 11.68 -1.18 14.95
CA SER A 172 13.05 -0.65 14.83
C SER A 172 14.15 -1.65 15.23
N GLU A 173 13.81 -2.70 15.96
CA GLU A 173 14.75 -3.70 16.45
C GLU A 173 14.73 -4.98 15.61
N SER A 174 13.60 -5.30 14.97
CA SER A 174 13.35 -6.55 14.24
C SER A 174 14.31 -6.79 13.06
N LEU A 175 14.98 -5.77 12.56
CA LEU A 175 15.92 -5.87 11.44
C LEU A 175 17.40 -5.96 11.88
N LYS A 176 17.67 -5.93 13.16
CA LYS A 176 19.01 -6.15 13.68
C LYS A 176 19.24 -7.65 13.88
N PHE A 177 19.64 -8.34 12.83
CA PHE A 177 20.20 -9.68 13.00
C PHE A 177 21.47 -9.54 13.85
N GLU A 178 21.50 -10.14 15.02
CA GLU A 178 22.74 -10.25 15.81
C GLU A 178 23.76 -11.01 14.96
N LYS A 179 24.84 -10.35 14.58
CA LYS A 179 26.00 -11.04 14.02
C LYS A 179 26.60 -11.88 15.13
N LYS A 180 26.41 -13.19 15.09
CA LYS A 180 27.17 -14.14 15.90
C LYS A 180 28.64 -14.13 15.50
#